data_662c18a11f6f32b9261d2d1fa9476179
#
_entry.id   662c18a11f6f32b9261d2d1fa9476179
#
_cell.length_a   1.000
_cell.length_b   1.000
_cell.length_c   1.000
_cell.angle_alpha   90.00
_cell.angle_beta   90.00
_cell.angle_gamma   90.00
#
_symmetry.space_group_name_H-M   'P 1'
#
loop_
_entity.id
_entity.type
_entity.pdbx_description
1 polymer ?
#
loop_
_entity_poly.entity_id
_entity_poly.type
_entity_poly.pdbx_seq_one_letter_code
_entity_poly.pdbx_strand_id
1 'polypeptide(L)'
;RDIRIVYTGKMNLRFGIGYLLDAFASLKGSQYRLILCGDGDAADRIRLCAERDWRITFTGQITPEAAATYVESATVLVNPRPNGEAYTRYSFPSKNIDYLLSGKPVVAFVLDGMSPDYRNFLFEARPDCDPAEALRAAIEAAIQASPEEVTRRWQAFLRYASDRLLARTVA
;
A
#
# COMPACT_ATOMS: atom_id res chain seq x y z
N ARG A 1 -7.18 -19.66 -5.23
CA ARG A 1 -6.48 -19.03 -4.10
C ARG A 1 -6.83 -17.56 -4.10
N ASP A 2 -7.23 -17.00 -2.94
CA ASP A 2 -7.57 -15.59 -2.84
C ASP A 2 -6.35 -14.70 -3.02
N ILE A 3 -6.54 -13.60 -3.76
CA ILE A 3 -5.56 -12.52 -3.93
C ILE A 3 -5.92 -11.44 -2.90
N ARG A 4 -5.14 -11.33 -1.84
CA ARG A 4 -5.39 -10.43 -0.71
C ARG A 4 -4.62 -9.12 -0.87
N ILE A 5 -5.37 -8.04 -1.04
CA ILE A 5 -4.89 -6.66 -1.09
C ILE A 5 -5.15 -6.07 0.29
N VAL A 6 -4.09 -5.65 0.99
CA VAL A 6 -4.19 -5.27 2.42
C VAL A 6 -3.68 -3.85 2.64
N TYR A 7 -4.44 -3.07 3.38
CA TYR A 7 -4.02 -1.81 3.97
C TYR A 7 -4.31 -1.81 5.48
N THR A 8 -3.32 -1.40 6.25
CA THR A 8 -3.43 -1.23 7.70
C THR A 8 -3.08 0.21 8.08
N GLY A 9 -3.87 0.88 8.88
CA GLY A 9 -3.57 2.23 9.34
C GLY A 9 -4.78 3.13 9.46
N LYS A 10 -4.57 4.45 9.37
CA LYS A 10 -5.67 5.41 9.46
C LYS A 10 -6.52 5.41 8.19
N MET A 11 -7.82 5.19 8.38
CA MET A 11 -8.81 5.16 7.30
C MET A 11 -9.34 6.56 6.99
N ASN A 12 -8.45 7.46 6.57
CA ASN A 12 -8.82 8.83 6.25
C ASN A 12 -8.92 9.04 4.73
N LEU A 13 -9.96 9.78 4.29
CA LEU A 13 -10.16 10.11 2.87
C LEU A 13 -8.94 10.83 2.27
N ARG A 14 -8.34 11.77 3.01
CA ARG A 14 -7.12 12.46 2.58
C ARG A 14 -5.90 11.55 2.40
N PHE A 15 -5.94 10.32 2.94
CA PHE A 15 -4.89 9.31 2.76
C PHE A 15 -5.19 8.36 1.60
N GLY A 16 -6.17 8.69 0.78
CA GLY A 16 -6.45 7.98 -0.47
C GLY A 16 -7.33 6.75 -0.34
N ILE A 17 -8.00 6.54 0.80
CA ILE A 17 -8.90 5.38 0.99
C ILE A 17 -10.02 5.36 -0.06
N GLY A 18 -10.58 6.52 -0.42
CA GLY A 18 -11.58 6.61 -1.48
C GLY A 18 -11.07 6.09 -2.82
N TYR A 19 -9.87 6.49 -3.20
CA TYR A 19 -9.23 6.00 -4.44
C TYR A 19 -8.95 4.50 -4.41
N LEU A 20 -8.56 3.96 -3.25
CA LEU A 20 -8.35 2.51 -3.11
C LEU A 20 -9.66 1.73 -3.27
N LEU A 21 -10.76 2.21 -2.70
CA LEU A 21 -12.08 1.61 -2.88
C LEU A 21 -12.53 1.63 -4.34
N ASP A 22 -12.35 2.75 -5.03
CA ASP A 22 -12.70 2.91 -6.44
C ASP A 22 -11.81 2.04 -7.35
N ALA A 23 -10.50 1.98 -7.06
CA ALA A 23 -9.56 1.09 -7.73
C ALA A 23 -9.98 -0.39 -7.57
N PHE A 24 -10.32 -0.80 -6.35
CA PHE A 24 -10.73 -2.17 -6.06
C PHE A 24 -12.05 -2.54 -6.73
N ALA A 25 -13.03 -1.63 -6.75
CA ALA A 25 -14.31 -1.85 -7.44
C ALA A 25 -14.13 -2.11 -8.95
N SER A 26 -13.06 -1.57 -9.53
CA SER A 26 -12.71 -1.77 -10.95
C SER A 26 -12.04 -3.13 -11.21
N LEU A 27 -11.49 -3.81 -10.21
CA LEU A 27 -10.92 -5.15 -10.34
C LEU A 27 -12.03 -6.18 -10.47
N LYS A 28 -12.06 -6.87 -11.62
CA LYS A 28 -13.07 -7.89 -11.91
C LYS A 28 -12.56 -9.26 -11.49
N GLY A 29 -13.42 -10.02 -10.82
CA GLY A 29 -13.15 -11.41 -10.41
C GLY A 29 -13.42 -11.66 -8.93
N SER A 30 -13.89 -12.86 -8.66
CA SER A 30 -14.27 -13.30 -7.30
C SER A 30 -13.08 -13.70 -6.44
N GLN A 31 -11.88 -13.79 -7.00
CA GLN A 31 -10.65 -14.14 -6.28
C GLN A 31 -10.05 -12.97 -5.49
N TYR A 32 -10.41 -11.73 -5.80
CA TYR A 32 -9.85 -10.56 -5.12
C TYR A 32 -10.49 -10.34 -3.75
N ARG A 33 -9.66 -9.98 -2.77
CA ARG A 33 -10.08 -9.58 -1.42
C ARG A 33 -9.38 -8.29 -1.04
N LEU A 34 -10.16 -7.27 -0.67
CA LEU A 34 -9.64 -6.04 -0.06
C LEU A 34 -9.84 -6.13 1.45
N ILE A 35 -8.76 -6.00 2.20
CA ILE A 35 -8.76 -6.05 3.66
C ILE A 35 -8.26 -4.71 4.18
N LEU A 36 -9.11 -4.02 4.93
CA LEU A 36 -8.86 -2.70 5.50
C LEU A 36 -8.89 -2.79 7.03
N CYS A 37 -7.73 -2.54 7.67
CA CYS A 37 -7.57 -2.64 9.11
C CYS A 37 -7.22 -1.28 9.69
N GLY A 38 -8.10 -0.72 10.49
CA GLY A 38 -7.92 0.58 11.14
C GLY A 38 -9.22 1.36 11.26
N ASP A 39 -9.11 2.63 11.63
CA ASP A 39 -10.26 3.53 11.79
C ASP A 39 -9.94 4.93 11.30
N GLY A 40 -10.97 5.73 11.01
CA GLY A 40 -10.85 7.09 10.54
C GLY A 40 -12.12 7.63 9.89
N ASP A 41 -12.04 8.82 9.28
CA ASP A 41 -13.18 9.52 8.70
C ASP A 41 -13.80 8.82 7.47
N ALA A 42 -13.11 7.86 6.87
CA ALA A 42 -13.62 7.04 5.77
C ALA A 42 -14.41 5.79 6.24
N ALA A 43 -14.50 5.52 7.55
CA ALA A 43 -15.07 4.26 8.07
C ALA A 43 -16.47 3.99 7.56
N ASP A 44 -17.36 5.00 7.55
CA ASP A 44 -18.75 4.81 7.09
C ASP A 44 -18.82 4.50 5.59
N ARG A 45 -17.98 5.16 4.77
CA ARG A 45 -17.87 4.85 3.33
C ARG A 45 -17.38 3.42 3.12
N ILE A 46 -16.39 2.96 3.91
CA ILE A 46 -15.88 1.59 3.81
C ILE A 46 -16.97 0.58 4.17
N ARG A 47 -17.75 0.81 5.25
CA ARG A 47 -18.85 -0.07 5.64
C ARG A 47 -19.89 -0.19 4.54
N LEU A 48 -20.31 0.93 3.95
CA LEU A 48 -21.25 0.93 2.83
C LEU A 48 -20.73 0.16 1.60
N CYS A 49 -19.44 0.26 1.31
CA CYS A 49 -18.82 -0.52 0.23
C CYS A 49 -18.79 -2.02 0.59
N ALA A 50 -18.44 -2.38 1.81
CA ALA A 50 -18.39 -3.78 2.27
C ALA A 50 -19.78 -4.45 2.29
N GLU A 51 -20.85 -3.71 2.58
CA GLU A 51 -22.22 -4.20 2.47
C GLU A 51 -22.62 -4.56 1.04
N ARG A 52 -22.06 -3.88 0.04
CA ARG A 52 -22.39 -4.04 -1.39
C ARG A 52 -21.43 -4.99 -2.11
N ASP A 53 -20.21 -5.14 -1.60
CA ASP A 53 -19.18 -5.99 -2.19
C ASP A 53 -18.56 -6.89 -1.12
N TRP A 54 -18.98 -8.14 -1.11
CA TRP A 54 -18.52 -9.17 -0.15
C TRP A 54 -17.01 -9.45 -0.22
N ARG A 55 -16.32 -8.96 -1.24
CA ARG A 55 -14.86 -9.06 -1.38
C ARG A 55 -14.12 -8.08 -0.47
N ILE A 56 -14.81 -7.11 0.14
CA ILE A 56 -14.25 -6.11 1.03
C ILE A 56 -14.47 -6.54 2.48
N THR A 57 -13.37 -6.62 3.24
CA THR A 57 -13.38 -6.84 4.68
C THR A 57 -12.87 -5.59 5.39
N PHE A 58 -13.67 -5.05 6.28
CA PHE A 58 -13.28 -3.94 7.15
C PHE A 58 -13.28 -4.40 8.60
N THR A 59 -12.11 -4.39 9.24
CA THR A 59 -11.96 -4.87 10.61
C THR A 59 -12.26 -3.81 11.67
N GLY A 60 -12.26 -2.52 11.29
CA GLY A 60 -12.12 -1.45 12.26
C GLY A 60 -10.74 -1.46 12.90
N GLN A 61 -10.62 -0.80 14.06
CA GLN A 61 -9.35 -0.78 14.80
C GLN A 61 -9.10 -2.14 15.44
N ILE A 62 -7.87 -2.64 15.24
CA ILE A 62 -7.40 -3.92 15.78
C ILE A 62 -6.03 -3.72 16.44
N THR A 63 -5.56 -4.71 17.19
CA THR A 63 -4.23 -4.66 17.80
C THR A 63 -3.12 -4.74 16.74
N PRO A 64 -1.90 -4.23 17.04
CA PRO A 64 -0.75 -4.35 16.13
C PRO A 64 -0.44 -5.80 15.74
N GLU A 65 -0.59 -6.73 16.67
CA GLU A 65 -0.35 -8.18 16.44
C GLU A 65 -1.37 -8.75 15.44
N ALA A 66 -2.64 -8.40 15.59
CA ALA A 66 -3.68 -8.79 14.63
C ALA A 66 -3.45 -8.16 13.26
N ALA A 67 -3.03 -6.89 13.21
CA ALA A 67 -2.68 -6.22 11.95
C ALA A 67 -1.49 -6.91 11.25
N ALA A 68 -0.48 -7.33 11.99
CA ALA A 68 0.68 -8.08 11.46
C ALA A 68 0.24 -9.39 10.78
N THR A 69 -0.73 -10.11 11.34
CA THR A 69 -1.28 -11.33 10.73
C THR A 69 -1.91 -11.05 9.36
N TYR A 70 -2.61 -9.92 9.22
CA TYR A 70 -3.15 -9.53 7.91
C TYR A 70 -2.04 -9.15 6.91
N VAL A 71 -1.01 -8.43 7.36
CA VAL A 71 0.17 -8.10 6.54
C VAL A 71 0.86 -9.37 6.06
N GLU A 72 1.09 -10.35 6.93
CA GLU A 72 1.69 -11.63 6.58
C GLU A 72 0.86 -12.41 5.55
N SER A 73 -0.46 -12.34 5.65
CA SER A 73 -1.38 -13.03 4.74
C SER A 73 -1.55 -12.33 3.39
N ALA A 74 -1.03 -11.12 3.22
CA ALA A 74 -1.20 -10.30 2.02
C ALA A 74 -0.52 -10.91 0.80
N THR A 75 -1.16 -10.79 -0.34
CA THR A 75 -0.54 -10.96 -1.66
C THR A 75 0.11 -9.65 -2.09
N VAL A 76 -0.56 -8.52 -1.82
CA VAL A 76 -0.09 -7.16 -2.12
C VAL A 76 -0.43 -6.26 -0.94
N LEU A 77 0.53 -5.44 -0.52
CA LEU A 77 0.32 -4.37 0.46
C LEU A 77 0.14 -3.05 -0.29
N VAL A 78 -0.80 -2.23 0.13
CA VAL A 78 -1.09 -0.95 -0.55
C VAL A 78 -1.02 0.21 0.45
N ASN A 79 -0.33 1.27 0.09
CA ASN A 79 -0.44 2.58 0.75
C ASN A 79 -0.99 3.60 -0.24
N PRO A 80 -2.29 3.91 -0.19
CA PRO A 80 -2.96 4.67 -1.24
C PRO A 80 -2.77 6.19 -1.14
N ARG A 81 -1.93 6.69 -0.23
CA ARG A 81 -1.72 8.12 0.00
C ARG A 81 -1.17 8.81 -1.26
N PRO A 82 -1.95 9.70 -1.93
CA PRO A 82 -1.50 10.40 -3.12
C PRO A 82 -0.64 11.63 -2.77
N ASN A 83 0.07 12.16 -3.77
CA ASN A 83 0.63 13.51 -3.73
C ASN A 83 -0.48 14.56 -3.85
N GLY A 84 -0.12 15.84 -3.63
CA GLY A 84 -1.00 16.98 -3.86
C GLY A 84 -1.35 17.78 -2.61
N GLU A 85 -1.11 17.25 -1.44
CA GLU A 85 -1.25 17.97 -0.18
C GLU A 85 0.08 18.65 0.21
N ALA A 86 0.02 19.86 0.76
CA ALA A 86 1.24 20.61 1.12
C ALA A 86 2.17 19.84 2.07
N TYR A 87 1.61 19.00 2.92
CA TYR A 87 2.39 18.17 3.87
C TYR A 87 3.14 17.01 3.20
N THR A 88 2.77 16.57 1.97
CA THR A 88 3.44 15.46 1.29
C THR A 88 4.88 15.76 0.93
N ARG A 89 5.26 17.05 0.82
CA ARG A 89 6.63 17.50 0.61
C ARG A 89 7.56 17.21 1.79
N TYR A 90 7.00 17.07 2.98
CA TYR A 90 7.73 16.85 4.24
C TYR A 90 7.37 15.53 4.90
N SER A 91 6.46 14.78 4.31
CA SER A 91 5.95 13.54 4.88
C SER A 91 6.65 12.34 4.26
N PHE A 92 7.28 11.55 5.12
CA PHE A 92 7.73 10.21 4.76
C PHE A 92 6.77 9.19 5.38
N PRO A 93 6.05 8.39 4.60
CA PRO A 93 5.16 7.38 5.15
C PRO A 93 5.98 6.21 5.72
N SER A 94 6.19 6.21 7.04
CA SER A 94 6.89 5.12 7.76
C SER A 94 6.31 3.74 7.44
N LYS A 95 5.01 3.68 7.17
CA LYS A 95 4.32 2.45 6.75
C LYS A 95 4.93 1.81 5.49
N ASN A 96 5.45 2.59 4.56
CA ASN A 96 6.13 2.03 3.39
C ASN A 96 7.37 1.24 3.78
N ILE A 97 8.12 1.67 4.82
CA ILE A 97 9.26 0.92 5.35
C ILE A 97 8.80 -0.40 5.96
N ASP A 98 7.77 -0.36 6.82
CA ASP A 98 7.24 -1.56 7.47
C ASP A 98 6.77 -2.58 6.43
N TYR A 99 6.09 -2.11 5.39
CA TYR A 99 5.62 -2.96 4.30
C TYR A 99 6.78 -3.54 3.48
N LEU A 100 7.78 -2.73 3.13
CA LEU A 100 8.95 -3.18 2.37
C LEU A 100 9.78 -4.19 3.17
N LEU A 101 9.88 -4.04 4.49
CA LEU A 101 10.55 -5.02 5.36
C LEU A 101 9.87 -6.38 5.36
N SER A 102 8.56 -6.46 5.09
CA SER A 102 7.83 -7.72 5.03
C SER A 102 8.22 -8.62 3.84
N GLY A 103 8.91 -8.09 2.84
CA GLY A 103 9.25 -8.81 1.60
C GLY A 103 8.07 -9.02 0.63
N LYS A 104 6.91 -8.44 0.92
CA LYS A 104 5.73 -8.50 0.04
C LYS A 104 5.79 -7.43 -1.05
N PRO A 105 5.10 -7.62 -2.19
CA PRO A 105 4.88 -6.54 -3.14
C PRO A 105 4.17 -5.36 -2.48
N VAL A 106 4.72 -4.15 -2.62
CA VAL A 106 4.17 -2.93 -2.05
C VAL A 106 3.79 -1.95 -3.13
N VAL A 107 2.53 -1.56 -3.16
CA VAL A 107 1.97 -0.53 -4.05
C VAL A 107 1.85 0.78 -3.29
N ALA A 108 2.42 1.85 -3.81
CA ALA A 108 2.31 3.18 -3.24
C ALA A 108 2.62 4.26 -4.28
N PHE A 109 2.18 5.48 -4.00
CA PHE A 109 2.71 6.67 -4.68
C PHE A 109 4.09 7.02 -4.10
N VAL A 110 5.01 7.46 -4.95
CA VAL A 110 6.26 8.08 -4.50
C VAL A 110 5.96 9.55 -4.23
N LEU A 111 5.91 9.93 -2.95
CA LEU A 111 5.57 11.29 -2.55
C LEU A 111 6.74 12.24 -2.78
N ASP A 112 6.45 13.54 -2.91
CA ASP A 112 7.46 14.58 -3.17
C ASP A 112 8.56 14.65 -2.09
N GLY A 113 8.24 14.26 -0.85
CA GLY A 113 9.21 14.17 0.26
C GLY A 113 10.03 12.88 0.29
N MET A 114 9.79 11.93 -0.62
CA MET A 114 10.50 10.66 -0.69
C MET A 114 11.66 10.74 -1.69
N SER A 115 12.73 9.95 -1.43
CA SER A 115 13.77 9.74 -2.44
C SER A 115 13.19 9.09 -3.70
N PRO A 116 13.57 9.54 -4.90
CA PRO A 116 13.19 8.88 -6.15
C PRO A 116 13.58 7.40 -6.23
N ASP A 117 14.55 6.96 -5.41
CA ASP A 117 15.01 5.58 -5.34
C ASP A 117 13.89 4.60 -4.96
N TYR A 118 12.85 5.09 -4.25
CA TYR A 118 11.70 4.27 -3.87
C TYR A 118 10.95 3.67 -5.06
N ARG A 119 11.07 4.27 -6.27
CA ARG A 119 10.55 3.67 -7.52
C ARG A 119 11.14 2.30 -7.84
N ASN A 120 12.35 2.01 -7.35
CA ASN A 120 13.00 0.72 -7.54
C ASN A 120 12.48 -0.36 -6.60
N PHE A 121 11.84 0.03 -5.49
CA PHE A 121 11.38 -0.89 -4.45
C PHE A 121 9.87 -1.12 -4.50
N LEU A 122 9.11 -0.07 -4.83
CA LEU A 122 7.66 -0.06 -4.89
C LEU A 122 7.14 -0.43 -6.29
N PHE A 123 5.94 -0.97 -6.35
CA PHE A 123 5.09 -0.91 -7.54
C PHE A 123 4.40 0.46 -7.51
N GLU A 124 4.96 1.40 -8.24
CA GLU A 124 4.56 2.80 -8.16
C GLU A 124 3.19 3.03 -8.80
N ALA A 125 2.27 3.62 -8.03
CA ALA A 125 1.08 4.24 -8.57
C ALA A 125 1.47 5.59 -9.19
N ARG A 126 1.37 5.72 -10.50
CA ARG A 126 1.87 6.88 -11.24
C ARG A 126 1.01 8.11 -11.02
N PRO A 127 1.62 9.30 -10.83
CA PRO A 127 0.87 10.53 -10.54
C PRO A 127 0.24 11.21 -11.77
N ASP A 128 0.50 10.70 -12.98
CA ASP A 128 0.13 11.30 -14.26
C ASP A 128 -1.29 10.92 -14.74
N CYS A 129 -2.03 10.16 -13.96
CA CYS A 129 -3.40 9.77 -14.25
C CYS A 129 -4.29 9.88 -13.00
N ASP A 130 -5.57 9.53 -13.13
CA ASP A 130 -6.49 9.47 -11.99
C ASP A 130 -5.93 8.56 -10.90
N PRO A 131 -5.94 8.98 -9.61
CA PRO A 131 -5.33 8.22 -8.53
C PRO A 131 -5.92 6.81 -8.36
N ALA A 132 -7.22 6.60 -8.59
CA ALA A 132 -7.83 5.27 -8.51
C ALA A 132 -7.34 4.38 -9.67
N GLU A 133 -7.21 4.92 -10.86
CA GLU A 133 -6.68 4.22 -12.03
C GLU A 133 -5.20 3.89 -11.84
N ALA A 134 -4.41 4.82 -11.30
CA ALA A 134 -3.00 4.60 -10.96
C ALA A 134 -2.82 3.45 -9.96
N LEU A 135 -3.62 3.44 -8.89
CA LEU A 135 -3.61 2.37 -7.90
C LEU A 135 -4.01 1.03 -8.51
N ARG A 136 -5.07 0.99 -9.32
CA ARG A 136 -5.51 -0.23 -10.00
C ARG A 136 -4.39 -0.82 -10.85
N ALA A 137 -3.78 0.00 -11.71
CA ALA A 137 -2.70 -0.46 -12.59
C ALA A 137 -1.49 -0.97 -11.81
N ALA A 138 -1.09 -0.29 -10.73
CA ALA A 138 0.02 -0.72 -9.89
C ALA A 138 -0.30 -2.02 -9.10
N ILE A 139 -1.53 -2.19 -8.63
CA ILE A 139 -1.99 -3.43 -7.98
C ILE A 139 -1.94 -4.59 -8.97
N GLU A 140 -2.46 -4.42 -10.19
CA GLU A 140 -2.41 -5.45 -11.23
C GLU A 140 -0.97 -5.82 -11.58
N ALA A 141 -0.07 -4.84 -11.73
CA ALA A 141 1.36 -5.08 -11.96
C ALA A 141 2.02 -5.86 -10.80
N ALA A 142 1.70 -5.51 -9.56
CA ALA A 142 2.22 -6.19 -8.38
C ALA A 142 1.74 -7.66 -8.28
N ILE A 143 0.49 -7.93 -8.66
CA ILE A 143 -0.09 -9.28 -8.68
C ILE A 143 0.55 -10.14 -9.78
N GLN A 144 0.87 -9.55 -10.93
CA GLN A 144 1.46 -10.23 -12.08
C GLN A 144 2.98 -10.39 -11.99
N ALA A 145 3.63 -9.70 -11.06
CA ALA A 145 5.08 -9.74 -10.90
C ALA A 145 5.57 -11.16 -10.58
N SER A 146 6.68 -11.54 -11.18
CA SER A 146 7.32 -12.82 -10.87
C SER A 146 7.93 -12.81 -9.46
N PRO A 147 8.09 -13.98 -8.81
CA PRO A 147 8.78 -14.08 -7.53
C PRO A 147 10.19 -13.48 -7.58
N GLU A 148 10.88 -13.61 -8.70
CA GLU A 148 12.23 -13.06 -8.91
C GLU A 148 12.20 -11.53 -8.92
N GLU A 149 11.21 -10.92 -9.55
CA GLU A 149 11.05 -9.46 -9.56
C GLU A 149 10.77 -8.94 -8.14
N VAL A 150 9.85 -9.56 -7.42
CA VAL A 150 9.53 -9.21 -6.02
C VAL A 150 10.78 -9.31 -5.15
N THR A 151 11.52 -10.41 -5.24
CA THR A 151 12.76 -10.63 -4.49
C THR A 151 13.82 -9.58 -4.83
N ARG A 152 13.98 -9.25 -6.11
CA ARG A 152 14.94 -8.22 -6.57
C ARG A 152 14.63 -6.84 -5.98
N ARG A 153 13.36 -6.43 -5.98
CA ARG A 153 12.90 -5.16 -5.40
C ARG A 153 13.15 -5.11 -3.90
N TRP A 154 12.83 -6.18 -3.20
CA TRP A 154 13.07 -6.31 -1.77
C TRP A 154 14.55 -6.24 -1.42
N GLN A 155 15.40 -6.99 -2.10
CA GLN A 155 16.85 -6.96 -1.89
C GLN A 155 17.46 -5.59 -2.21
N ALA A 156 16.95 -4.89 -3.24
CA ALA A 156 17.37 -3.53 -3.54
C ALA A 156 17.03 -2.57 -2.40
N PHE A 157 15.85 -2.71 -1.80
CA PHE A 157 15.45 -1.93 -0.62
C PHE A 157 16.35 -2.24 0.58
N LEU A 158 16.64 -3.51 0.87
CA LEU A 158 17.49 -3.90 2.00
C LEU A 158 18.91 -3.31 1.86
N ARG A 159 19.50 -3.34 0.68
CA ARG A 159 20.81 -2.70 0.41
C ARG A 159 20.74 -1.20 0.65
N TYR A 160 19.75 -0.53 0.10
CA TYR A 160 19.54 0.91 0.28
C TYR A 160 19.38 1.30 1.77
N ALA A 161 18.62 0.52 2.53
CA ALA A 161 18.43 0.74 3.96
C ALA A 161 19.72 0.53 4.77
N SER A 162 20.49 -0.52 4.45
CA SER A 162 21.79 -0.80 5.07
C SER A 162 22.80 0.33 4.82
N ASP A 163 22.93 0.79 3.59
CA ASP A 163 23.88 1.86 3.24
C ASP A 163 23.58 3.16 3.98
N ARG A 164 22.30 3.50 4.17
CA ARG A 164 21.89 4.68 4.92
C ARG A 164 22.07 4.55 6.43
N LEU A 165 21.90 3.36 6.99
CA LEU A 165 22.21 3.10 8.40
C LEU A 165 23.71 3.23 8.65
N LEU A 166 24.56 2.64 7.79
CA LEU A 166 26.02 2.75 7.88
C LEU A 166 26.49 4.20 7.74
N ALA A 167 25.94 4.97 6.79
CA ALA A 167 26.29 6.38 6.60
C ALA A 167 25.98 7.26 7.83
N ARG A 168 24.96 6.92 8.63
CA ARG A 168 24.62 7.64 9.86
C ARG A 168 25.50 7.26 11.06
N THR A 169 26.16 6.11 11.01
CA THR A 169 27.05 5.63 12.10
C THR A 169 28.47 6.22 11.97
N VAL A 170 28.85 6.73 10.80
CA VAL A 170 30.18 7.26 10.49
C VAL A 170 30.21 8.81 10.53
N ALA A 171 29.08 9.47 10.68
CA ALA A 171 28.93 10.92 10.81
C ALA A 171 28.70 11.33 12.26
#